data_853cf55d60368353ced7beea5637b625
#
_entry.id   853cf55d60368353ced7beea5637b625
#
_cell.length_a   1.000
_cell.length_b   1.000
_cell.length_c   1.000
_cell.angle_alpha   90.00
_cell.angle_beta   90.00
_cell.angle_gamma   90.00
#
_symmetry.space_group_name_H-M   'P 1'
#
loop_
_entity.id
_entity.type
_entity.pdbx_description
1 polymer ?
#
loop_
_entity_poly.entity_id
_entity_poly.type
_entity_poly.pdbx_seq_one_letter_code
_entity_poly.pdbx_strand_id
1 'polypeptide(L)'
;MSFTEPFTGHAFGKLTPVCRRILLFPFGNNVDQCSIYLEHGFEPNEVPEDWSCCVQFALVLWNPEEPTIFAHHSAHHRFTKEESDWGFTKFLESRRMYGIWDNANRPMIENDAASITVYVRIVEDETGVLWHNFNNYDSKKETGFVGLKNQGATCYLNSLLQSLYFTNAFRKVMTAIPDLVTSKC
;
A
#
# COMPACT_ATOMS: atom_id res chain seq x y z
N MET A 1 11.77 7.95 -21.63
CA MET A 1 11.98 6.56 -22.08
C MET A 1 11.15 5.69 -21.17
N SER A 2 10.12 5.05 -21.70
CA SER A 2 9.30 4.09 -20.96
C SER A 2 9.87 2.71 -21.26
N PHE A 3 10.42 2.04 -20.27
CA PHE A 3 10.84 0.65 -20.38
C PHE A 3 9.65 -0.23 -20.02
N THR A 4 8.99 -0.80 -21.02
CA THR A 4 7.99 -1.84 -20.87
C THR A 4 8.63 -3.17 -21.26
N GLU A 5 9.34 -3.80 -20.33
CA GLU A 5 9.70 -5.21 -20.48
C GLU A 5 8.69 -6.07 -19.74
N PRO A 6 8.20 -7.18 -20.32
CA PRO A 6 7.31 -8.10 -19.64
C PRO A 6 8.06 -8.80 -18.50
N PHE A 7 7.50 -8.72 -17.32
CA PHE A 7 8.04 -9.28 -16.09
C PHE A 7 8.12 -10.82 -16.14
N THR A 8 9.32 -11.38 -16.06
CA THR A 8 9.56 -12.82 -15.80
C THR A 8 9.91 -12.99 -14.33
N GLY A 9 8.91 -13.00 -13.44
CA GLY A 9 9.09 -13.22 -12.02
C GLY A 9 8.65 -14.62 -11.60
N HIS A 10 9.40 -15.27 -10.72
CA HIS A 10 8.92 -16.47 -10.03
C HIS A 10 7.87 -16.05 -8.99
N ALA A 11 6.60 -16.25 -9.30
CA ALA A 11 5.52 -16.07 -8.36
C ALA A 11 5.20 -17.39 -7.68
N PHE A 12 5.13 -17.38 -6.36
CA PHE A 12 4.52 -18.46 -5.58
C PHE A 12 2.99 -18.28 -5.63
N GLY A 13 2.32 -19.05 -6.48
CA GLY A 13 0.87 -19.03 -6.66
C GLY A 13 0.43 -18.78 -8.11
N LYS A 14 -0.83 -19.08 -8.44
CA LYS A 14 -1.42 -18.72 -9.73
C LYS A 14 -1.40 -17.20 -9.85
N LEU A 15 -0.55 -16.65 -10.70
CA LEU A 15 -0.57 -15.25 -11.10
C LEU A 15 -1.90 -14.98 -11.80
N THR A 16 -2.84 -14.44 -11.05
CA THR A 16 -3.91 -13.65 -11.65
C THR A 16 -3.27 -12.39 -12.26
N PRO A 17 -3.88 -11.74 -13.26
CA PRO A 17 -3.29 -10.64 -14.02
C PRO A 17 -3.00 -9.34 -13.24
N VAL A 18 -2.56 -9.43 -11.99
CA VAL A 18 -2.74 -8.39 -10.97
C VAL A 18 -1.63 -7.34 -10.87
N CYS A 19 -0.38 -7.70 -11.13
CA CYS A 19 0.73 -6.72 -11.07
C CYS A 19 1.69 -7.03 -12.20
N ARG A 20 1.68 -6.21 -13.24
CA ARG A 20 2.39 -6.52 -14.48
C ARG A 20 3.36 -5.46 -14.96
N ARG A 21 3.29 -4.24 -14.41
CA ARG A 21 4.12 -3.15 -14.90
C ARG A 21 4.90 -2.49 -13.78
N ILE A 22 6.11 -2.06 -14.11
CA ILE A 22 6.93 -1.20 -13.29
C ILE A 22 6.96 0.16 -13.98
N LEU A 23 6.60 1.20 -13.23
CA LEU A 23 6.76 2.56 -13.67
C LEU A 23 8.08 3.09 -13.10
N LEU A 24 9.02 3.38 -13.99
CA LEU A 24 10.34 3.89 -13.66
C LEU A 24 10.48 5.34 -14.13
N PHE A 25 10.81 6.22 -13.20
CA PHE A 25 11.18 7.60 -13.46
C PHE A 25 12.63 7.83 -13.01
N PRO A 26 13.61 7.65 -13.90
CA PRO A 26 15.03 7.72 -13.53
C PRO A 26 15.45 9.10 -12.98
N PHE A 27 14.79 10.16 -13.45
CA PHE A 27 15.04 11.54 -13.05
C PHE A 27 13.95 12.11 -12.13
N GLY A 28 13.14 11.21 -11.56
CA GLY A 28 12.09 11.53 -10.60
C GLY A 28 10.73 11.82 -11.20
N ASN A 29 9.71 11.61 -10.36
CA ASN A 29 8.33 12.00 -10.59
C ASN A 29 8.04 13.22 -9.72
N ASN A 30 8.30 14.43 -10.27
CA ASN A 30 8.25 15.73 -9.58
C ASN A 30 9.23 15.87 -8.39
N VAL A 31 10.27 15.07 -8.33
CA VAL A 31 11.35 15.14 -7.35
C VAL A 31 12.69 14.86 -8.03
N ASP A 32 13.79 15.36 -7.45
CA ASP A 32 15.16 15.09 -7.94
C ASP A 32 15.70 13.78 -7.34
N GLN A 33 14.98 12.70 -7.57
CA GLN A 33 15.38 11.34 -7.13
C GLN A 33 14.71 10.31 -8.05
N CYS A 34 15.32 9.17 -8.26
CA CYS A 34 14.68 8.07 -8.96
C CYS A 34 13.39 7.66 -8.25
N SER A 35 12.32 7.48 -9.01
CA SER A 35 11.05 7.00 -8.48
C SER A 35 10.68 5.67 -9.14
N ILE A 36 10.19 4.71 -8.37
CA ILE A 36 9.77 3.39 -8.86
C ILE A 36 8.43 3.02 -8.26
N TYR A 37 7.49 2.60 -9.11
CA TYR A 37 6.15 2.17 -8.71
C TYR A 37 5.81 0.81 -9.33
N LEU A 38 4.98 0.06 -8.64
CA LEU A 38 4.33 -1.14 -9.15
C LEU A 38 2.92 -0.79 -9.60
N GLU A 39 2.50 -1.25 -10.78
CA GLU A 39 1.18 -1.00 -11.36
C GLU A 39 0.45 -2.32 -11.63
N HIS A 40 -0.88 -2.33 -11.52
CA HIS A 40 -1.69 -3.54 -11.74
C HIS A 40 -1.74 -4.00 -13.20
N GLY A 41 -1.36 -3.23 -14.15
CA GLY A 41 -1.19 -3.67 -15.54
C GLY A 41 -2.47 -3.99 -16.33
N PHE A 42 -3.65 -3.65 -15.83
CA PHE A 42 -4.85 -3.60 -16.65
C PHE A 42 -4.85 -2.36 -17.52
N GLU A 43 -5.48 -2.44 -18.68
CA GLU A 43 -5.79 -1.22 -19.41
C GLU A 43 -6.91 -0.45 -18.68
N PRO A 44 -6.93 0.88 -18.74
CA PRO A 44 -7.84 1.71 -17.93
C PRO A 44 -9.34 1.35 -18.07
N ASN A 45 -9.75 0.86 -19.23
CA ASN A 45 -11.14 0.49 -19.53
C ASN A 45 -11.47 -0.98 -19.22
N GLU A 46 -10.47 -1.77 -18.81
CA GLU A 46 -10.64 -3.21 -18.56
C GLU A 46 -10.75 -3.52 -17.06
N VAL A 47 -10.50 -2.55 -16.20
CA VAL A 47 -10.61 -2.74 -14.75
C VAL A 47 -12.06 -2.78 -14.33
N PRO A 48 -12.56 -3.89 -13.72
CA PRO A 48 -13.92 -3.92 -13.18
C PRO A 48 -14.10 -2.87 -12.07
N GLU A 49 -15.29 -2.29 -11.96
CA GLU A 49 -15.59 -1.22 -10.98
C GLU A 49 -15.31 -1.63 -9.53
N ASP A 50 -15.68 -2.86 -9.17
CA ASP A 50 -15.50 -3.40 -7.81
C ASP A 50 -14.21 -4.20 -7.64
N TRP A 51 -13.29 -4.12 -8.61
CA TRP A 51 -12.05 -4.88 -8.53
C TRP A 51 -11.09 -4.29 -7.50
N SER A 52 -10.54 -5.14 -6.67
CA SER A 52 -9.43 -4.78 -5.79
C SER A 52 -8.50 -5.96 -5.56
N CYS A 53 -7.25 -5.67 -5.25
CA CYS A 53 -6.26 -6.68 -4.90
C CYS A 53 -5.29 -6.16 -3.85
N CYS A 54 -5.19 -6.89 -2.75
CA CYS A 54 -4.26 -6.61 -1.68
C CYS A 54 -2.90 -7.27 -1.97
N VAL A 55 -1.85 -6.47 -2.03
CA VAL A 55 -0.51 -6.92 -2.41
C VAL A 55 0.54 -6.43 -1.43
N GLN A 56 1.39 -7.33 -0.97
CA GLN A 56 2.68 -6.98 -0.36
C GLN A 56 3.75 -7.11 -1.43
N PHE A 57 4.62 -6.13 -1.54
CA PHE A 57 5.68 -6.18 -2.55
C PHE A 57 6.97 -5.54 -2.06
N ALA A 58 8.07 -5.92 -2.70
CA ALA A 58 9.37 -5.28 -2.56
C ALA A 58 9.95 -4.99 -3.95
N LEU A 59 10.45 -3.79 -4.12
CA LEU A 59 11.18 -3.34 -5.30
C LEU A 59 12.66 -3.33 -4.96
N VAL A 60 13.48 -3.97 -5.78
CA VAL A 60 14.93 -4.05 -5.61
C VAL A 60 15.60 -3.58 -6.88
N LEU A 61 16.34 -2.49 -6.81
CA LEU A 61 17.24 -2.02 -7.87
C LEU A 61 18.66 -2.50 -7.54
N TRP A 62 19.34 -3.12 -8.47
CA TRP A 62 20.65 -3.70 -8.23
C TRP A 62 21.56 -3.68 -9.46
N ASN A 63 22.88 -3.69 -9.22
CA ASN A 63 23.89 -3.74 -10.25
C ASN A 63 24.08 -5.18 -10.73
N PRO A 64 23.85 -5.53 -12.01
CA PRO A 64 23.98 -6.89 -12.51
C PRO A 64 25.43 -7.42 -12.53
N GLU A 65 26.44 -6.53 -12.53
CA GLU A 65 27.85 -6.90 -12.44
C GLU A 65 28.29 -7.19 -11.00
N GLU A 66 27.62 -6.58 -10.00
CA GLU A 66 27.87 -6.74 -8.59
C GLU A 66 26.56 -6.73 -7.80
N PRO A 67 25.87 -7.86 -7.66
CA PRO A 67 24.55 -7.93 -7.02
C PRO A 67 24.50 -7.53 -5.53
N THR A 68 25.64 -7.38 -4.88
CA THR A 68 25.70 -6.86 -3.51
C THR A 68 25.47 -5.35 -3.43
N ILE A 69 25.53 -4.66 -4.58
CA ILE A 69 25.17 -3.25 -4.71
C ILE A 69 23.70 -3.18 -5.09
N PHE A 70 22.87 -2.94 -4.11
CA PHE A 70 21.41 -2.85 -4.29
C PHE A 70 20.78 -1.81 -3.38
N ALA A 71 19.62 -1.34 -3.80
CA ALA A 71 18.69 -0.55 -2.99
C ALA A 71 17.32 -1.21 -3.04
N HIS A 72 16.62 -1.24 -1.91
CA HIS A 72 15.30 -1.86 -1.87
C HIS A 72 14.34 -1.09 -0.97
N HIS A 73 13.08 -1.18 -1.31
CA HIS A 73 11.98 -0.72 -0.48
C HIS A 73 10.84 -1.73 -0.56
N SER A 74 10.10 -1.87 0.52
CA SER A 74 8.93 -2.74 0.59
C SER A 74 7.70 -1.98 1.06
N ALA A 75 6.54 -2.38 0.54
CA ALA A 75 5.27 -1.80 0.91
C ALA A 75 4.16 -2.86 0.82
N HIS A 76 2.99 -2.46 1.26
CA HIS A 76 1.74 -3.15 0.97
C HIS A 76 0.74 -2.12 0.47
N HIS A 77 -0.16 -2.56 -0.42
CA HIS A 77 -1.17 -1.69 -0.97
C HIS A 77 -2.39 -2.49 -1.42
N ARG A 78 -3.56 -1.86 -1.38
CA ARG A 78 -4.78 -2.34 -1.98
C ARG A 78 -4.95 -1.63 -3.33
N PHE A 79 -4.61 -2.33 -4.40
CA PHE A 79 -4.84 -1.83 -5.75
C PHE A 79 -6.33 -1.84 -6.06
N THR A 80 -6.81 -0.76 -6.65
CA THR A 80 -8.18 -0.57 -7.13
C THR A 80 -8.16 0.06 -8.51
N LYS A 81 -9.32 0.29 -9.08
CA LYS A 81 -9.44 1.02 -10.36
C LYS A 81 -8.91 2.46 -10.25
N GLU A 82 -9.16 3.12 -9.11
CA GLU A 82 -8.76 4.50 -8.85
C GLU A 82 -7.29 4.60 -8.41
N GLU A 83 -6.79 3.60 -7.70
CA GLU A 83 -5.43 3.52 -7.19
C GLU A 83 -4.68 2.41 -7.93
N SER A 84 -4.27 2.71 -9.16
CA SER A 84 -3.71 1.75 -10.10
C SER A 84 -2.24 1.42 -9.86
N ASP A 85 -1.51 2.31 -9.21
CA ASP A 85 -0.08 2.16 -8.92
C ASP A 85 0.26 2.53 -7.48
N TRP A 86 1.33 1.96 -6.99
CA TRP A 86 1.87 2.27 -5.67
C TRP A 86 3.37 2.05 -5.63
N GLY A 87 4.10 2.97 -4.98
CA GLY A 87 5.55 2.86 -4.93
C GLY A 87 6.23 4.00 -4.18
N PHE A 88 7.44 4.30 -4.61
CA PHE A 88 8.36 5.18 -3.90
C PHE A 88 8.81 6.33 -4.79
N THR A 89 8.28 7.50 -4.51
CA THR A 89 8.65 8.74 -5.21
C THR A 89 10.12 9.08 -5.01
N LYS A 90 10.68 8.74 -3.84
CA LYS A 90 12.09 8.94 -3.48
C LYS A 90 12.75 7.58 -3.25
N PHE A 91 12.89 6.80 -4.33
CA PHE A 91 13.44 5.46 -4.25
C PHE A 91 14.98 5.48 -4.03
N LEU A 92 15.69 6.26 -4.83
CA LEU A 92 17.14 6.40 -4.75
C LEU A 92 17.57 7.78 -5.22
N GLU A 93 18.52 8.39 -4.52
CA GLU A 93 19.12 9.65 -4.93
C GLU A 93 19.85 9.51 -6.28
N SER A 94 19.65 10.45 -7.20
CA SER A 94 20.28 10.41 -8.55
C SER A 94 21.80 10.25 -8.51
N ARG A 95 22.46 10.92 -7.54
CA ARG A 95 23.91 10.81 -7.36
C ARG A 95 24.36 9.38 -7.02
N ARG A 96 23.51 8.59 -6.34
CA ARG A 96 23.78 7.20 -5.93
C ARG A 96 23.58 6.21 -7.09
N MET A 97 22.85 6.61 -8.13
CA MET A 97 22.68 5.79 -9.31
C MET A 97 23.94 5.70 -10.14
N TYR A 98 24.65 6.83 -10.31
CA TYR A 98 25.79 6.94 -11.24
C TYR A 98 27.13 7.07 -10.54
N GLY A 99 27.16 7.36 -9.26
CA GLY A 99 28.36 7.55 -8.46
C GLY A 99 28.63 6.37 -7.53
N ILE A 100 29.91 6.25 -7.14
CA ILE A 100 30.32 5.36 -6.06
C ILE A 100 29.94 6.04 -4.74
N TRP A 101 29.24 5.32 -3.86
CA TRP A 101 28.73 5.84 -2.60
C TRP A 101 28.86 4.82 -1.47
N ASP A 102 28.94 5.31 -0.25
CA ASP A 102 29.11 4.49 0.96
C ASP A 102 30.19 3.42 0.78
N ASN A 103 30.85 2.79 1.13
CA ASN A 103 31.87 1.74 0.96
C ASN A 103 31.67 0.84 -0.29
N ALA A 104 30.80 1.22 -1.23
CA ALA A 104 30.64 0.51 -2.49
C ALA A 104 31.88 0.75 -3.37
N ASN A 105 32.32 -0.27 -4.08
CA ASN A 105 33.43 -0.15 -5.00
C ASN A 105 32.99 0.19 -6.44
N ARG A 106 31.71 0.14 -6.71
CA ARG A 106 31.09 0.30 -8.05
C ARG A 106 29.80 1.10 -7.95
N PRO A 107 29.33 1.76 -9.02
CA PRO A 107 28.04 2.47 -9.05
C PRO A 107 26.86 1.49 -9.11
N MET A 108 25.64 2.00 -8.89
CA MET A 108 24.40 1.23 -9.09
C MET A 108 24.15 0.92 -10.56
N ILE A 109 24.35 1.93 -11.44
CA ILE A 109 24.27 1.77 -12.89
C ILE A 109 25.67 1.68 -13.43
N GLU A 110 26.00 0.58 -14.07
CA GLU A 110 27.28 0.29 -14.66
C GLU A 110 27.12 -0.21 -16.08
N ASN A 111 27.96 0.23 -17.01
CA ASN A 111 27.83 -0.08 -18.45
C ASN A 111 26.41 0.23 -19.00
N ASP A 112 25.82 1.33 -18.55
CA ASP A 112 24.44 1.75 -18.88
C ASP A 112 23.37 0.71 -18.49
N ALA A 113 23.68 -0.21 -17.59
CA ALA A 113 22.78 -1.27 -17.15
C ALA A 113 22.53 -1.23 -15.62
N ALA A 114 21.30 -1.50 -15.26
CA ALA A 114 20.87 -1.86 -13.92
C ALA A 114 19.71 -2.84 -14.02
N SER A 115 19.46 -3.60 -12.97
CA SER A 115 18.37 -4.57 -12.92
C SER A 115 17.37 -4.20 -11.85
N ILE A 116 16.08 -4.41 -12.14
CA ILE A 116 15.00 -4.26 -11.16
C ILE A 116 14.36 -5.63 -10.95
N THR A 117 14.31 -6.05 -9.70
CA THR A 117 13.57 -7.25 -9.27
C THR A 117 12.39 -6.83 -8.42
N VAL A 118 11.23 -7.43 -8.69
CA VAL A 118 10.03 -7.21 -7.89
C VAL A 118 9.63 -8.52 -7.23
N TYR A 119 9.49 -8.49 -5.91
CA TYR A 119 8.88 -9.57 -5.15
C TYR A 119 7.45 -9.18 -4.85
N VAL A 120 6.50 -10.04 -5.20
CA VAL A 120 5.06 -9.80 -5.05
C VAL A 120 4.42 -10.94 -4.30
N ARG A 121 3.63 -10.61 -3.29
CA ARG A 121 2.76 -11.54 -2.57
C ARG A 121 1.34 -10.99 -2.57
N ILE A 122 0.43 -11.72 -3.19
CA ILE A 122 -1.01 -11.43 -3.12
C ILE A 122 -1.52 -11.92 -1.76
N VAL A 123 -2.30 -11.10 -1.10
CA VAL A 123 -2.93 -11.41 0.18
C VAL A 123 -4.43 -11.47 -0.04
N GLU A 124 -5.04 -12.60 0.30
CA GLU A 124 -6.49 -12.77 0.25
C GLU A 124 -7.15 -11.88 1.29
N ASP A 125 -8.20 -11.19 0.89
CA ASP A 125 -8.98 -10.30 1.75
C ASP A 125 -10.42 -10.79 1.82
N GLU A 126 -10.69 -11.68 2.77
CA GLU A 126 -12.03 -12.21 3.01
C GLU A 126 -13.00 -11.14 3.55
N THR A 127 -12.48 -10.08 4.12
CA THR A 127 -13.27 -9.03 4.78
C THR A 127 -13.64 -7.89 3.83
N GLY A 128 -12.95 -7.75 2.71
CA GLY A 128 -13.09 -6.64 1.77
C GLY A 128 -12.57 -5.28 2.26
N VAL A 129 -11.91 -5.24 3.44
CA VAL A 129 -11.46 -3.99 4.07
C VAL A 129 -9.97 -3.94 4.38
N LEU A 130 -9.23 -5.01 4.07
CA LEU A 130 -7.78 -5.06 4.31
C LEU A 130 -7.09 -3.95 3.52
N TRP A 131 -6.33 -3.09 4.22
CA TRP A 131 -5.64 -1.91 3.69
C TRP A 131 -6.53 -0.94 2.91
N HIS A 132 -7.83 -0.95 3.21
CA HIS A 132 -8.76 0.01 2.65
C HIS A 132 -8.39 1.41 3.13
N ASN A 133 -8.41 2.39 2.25
CA ASN A 133 -8.11 3.79 2.60
C ASN A 133 -9.27 4.47 3.34
N PHE A 134 -10.44 3.86 3.35
CA PHE A 134 -11.68 4.34 3.96
C PHE A 134 -12.15 5.73 3.47
N ASN A 135 -11.57 6.24 2.37
CA ASN A 135 -12.12 7.40 1.70
C ASN A 135 -13.47 7.00 1.11
N ASN A 136 -14.50 7.79 1.40
CA ASN A 136 -15.88 7.53 0.99
C ASN A 136 -16.49 6.19 1.49
N TYR A 137 -15.87 5.56 2.49
CA TYR A 137 -16.38 4.34 3.10
C TYR A 137 -17.42 4.65 4.17
N ASP A 138 -18.65 4.15 3.99
CA ASP A 138 -19.72 4.22 5.00
C ASP A 138 -19.84 2.88 5.73
N SER A 139 -19.19 2.79 6.89
CA SER A 139 -19.19 1.56 7.70
C SER A 139 -20.59 1.11 8.11
N LYS A 140 -21.51 2.04 8.32
CA LYS A 140 -22.89 1.71 8.68
C LYS A 140 -23.62 1.04 7.53
N LYS A 141 -23.43 1.53 6.30
CA LYS A 141 -24.01 0.95 5.09
C LYS A 141 -23.44 -0.43 4.80
N GLU A 142 -22.12 -0.58 4.90
CA GLU A 142 -21.40 -1.80 4.50
C GLU A 142 -21.47 -2.92 5.56
N THR A 143 -21.38 -2.57 6.85
CA THR A 143 -21.28 -3.55 7.93
C THR A 143 -22.45 -3.53 8.91
N GLY A 144 -23.30 -2.50 8.86
CA GLY A 144 -24.34 -2.23 9.87
C GLY A 144 -23.81 -1.64 11.17
N PHE A 145 -22.50 -1.43 11.31
CA PHE A 145 -21.87 -0.89 12.50
C PHE A 145 -21.24 0.46 12.27
N VAL A 146 -21.19 1.28 13.32
CA VAL A 146 -20.53 2.61 13.32
C VAL A 146 -19.37 2.58 14.28
N GLY A 147 -18.20 2.99 13.80
CA GLY A 147 -17.03 3.21 14.65
C GLY A 147 -17.08 4.53 15.39
N LEU A 148 -16.33 4.65 16.49
CA LEU A 148 -16.13 5.90 17.20
C LEU A 148 -15.03 6.72 16.51
N LYS A 149 -15.33 7.98 16.18
CA LYS A 149 -14.35 8.88 15.57
C LYS A 149 -13.20 9.15 16.54
N ASN A 150 -11.97 9.00 16.06
CA ASN A 150 -10.80 9.38 16.84
C ASN A 150 -10.69 10.92 16.87
N GLN A 151 -10.67 11.49 18.09
CA GLN A 151 -10.58 12.93 18.33
C GLN A 151 -9.12 13.40 18.55
N GLY A 152 -8.14 12.57 18.23
CA GLY A 152 -6.74 12.74 18.56
C GLY A 152 -6.41 12.08 19.90
N ALA A 153 -5.49 11.10 19.86
CA ALA A 153 -5.04 10.32 21.03
C ALA A 153 -6.15 9.68 21.91
N THR A 154 -7.37 9.50 21.35
CA THR A 154 -8.51 8.88 22.07
C THR A 154 -8.71 7.40 21.71
N CYS A 155 -7.76 6.77 21.02
CA CYS A 155 -7.87 5.39 20.56
C CYS A 155 -8.09 4.38 21.71
N TYR A 156 -7.42 4.57 22.87
CA TYR A 156 -7.60 3.72 24.04
C TYR A 156 -9.02 3.84 24.64
N LEU A 157 -9.57 5.06 24.69
CA LEU A 157 -10.93 5.31 25.16
C LEU A 157 -11.96 4.70 24.21
N ASN A 158 -11.76 4.89 22.91
CA ASN A 158 -12.63 4.31 21.90
C ASN A 158 -12.66 2.77 21.99
N SER A 159 -11.50 2.15 22.15
CA SER A 159 -11.40 0.70 22.35
C SER A 159 -12.12 0.22 23.60
N LEU A 160 -11.96 0.93 24.72
CA LEU A 160 -12.65 0.63 25.97
C LEU A 160 -14.17 0.76 25.84
N LEU A 161 -14.65 1.88 25.25
CA LEU A 161 -16.09 2.11 25.07
C LEU A 161 -16.72 1.05 24.15
N GLN A 162 -16.05 0.67 23.06
CA GLN A 162 -16.51 -0.41 22.17
C GLN A 162 -16.59 -1.73 22.92
N SER A 163 -15.57 -2.09 23.68
CA SER A 163 -15.54 -3.34 24.45
C SER A 163 -16.68 -3.39 25.48
N LEU A 164 -16.92 -2.30 26.22
CA LEU A 164 -18.00 -2.17 27.18
C LEU A 164 -19.37 -2.24 26.49
N TYR A 165 -19.55 -1.53 25.38
CA TYR A 165 -20.82 -1.52 24.63
C TYR A 165 -21.22 -2.93 24.12
N PHE A 166 -20.25 -3.72 23.69
CA PHE A 166 -20.51 -5.10 23.24
C PHE A 166 -20.68 -6.09 24.39
N THR A 167 -20.50 -5.67 25.64
CA THR A 167 -20.85 -6.47 26.81
C THR A 167 -22.34 -6.36 27.08
N ASN A 168 -23.08 -7.46 26.90
CA ASN A 168 -24.55 -7.47 27.00
C ASN A 168 -25.10 -6.93 28.32
N ALA A 169 -24.44 -7.25 29.45
CA ALA A 169 -24.85 -6.78 30.78
C ALA A 169 -24.71 -5.25 30.86
N PHE A 170 -23.58 -4.69 30.43
CA PHE A 170 -23.34 -3.25 30.43
C PHE A 170 -24.33 -2.51 29.55
N ARG A 171 -24.54 -2.99 28.32
CA ARG A 171 -25.50 -2.37 27.39
C ARG A 171 -26.91 -2.35 27.95
N LYS A 172 -27.39 -3.42 28.56
CA LYS A 172 -28.72 -3.48 29.21
C LYS A 172 -28.85 -2.46 30.32
N VAL A 173 -27.84 -2.30 31.16
CA VAL A 173 -27.84 -1.29 32.24
C VAL A 173 -27.89 0.12 31.65
N MET A 174 -27.04 0.41 30.68
CA MET A 174 -26.98 1.75 30.05
C MET A 174 -28.27 2.13 29.34
N THR A 175 -28.92 1.19 28.65
CA THR A 175 -30.19 1.43 27.98
C THR A 175 -31.40 1.48 28.94
N ALA A 176 -31.27 0.94 30.16
CA ALA A 176 -32.30 0.99 31.20
C ALA A 176 -32.24 2.27 32.05
N ILE A 177 -31.16 3.07 31.93
CA ILE A 177 -31.08 4.37 32.64
C ILE A 177 -32.01 5.34 31.90
N PRO A 178 -33.08 5.84 32.53
CA PRO A 178 -33.94 6.86 31.91
C PRO A 178 -33.11 8.10 31.56
N ASP A 179 -33.45 8.76 30.46
CA ASP A 179 -32.82 10.00 30.03
C ASP A 179 -32.91 11.07 31.15
N LEU A 180 -31.92 11.10 32.05
CA LEU A 180 -31.76 12.15 33.06
C LEU A 180 -31.27 13.46 32.46
N VAL A 181 -31.09 13.55 31.14
CA VAL A 181 -30.46 14.71 30.47
C VAL A 181 -31.46 15.57 29.68
N THR A 182 -32.74 15.29 29.71
CA THR A 182 -33.74 16.15 29.06
C THR A 182 -34.43 17.11 30.05
N SER A 183 -33.77 17.53 31.11
CA SER A 183 -34.26 18.63 31.95
C SER A 183 -33.31 19.80 31.87
N LYS A 184 -33.60 20.70 30.94
CA LYS A 184 -33.31 22.15 30.99
C LYS A 184 -31.85 22.59 30.80
N CYS A 185 -31.56 23.06 29.63
CA CYS A 185 -31.11 24.44 29.45
C CYS A 185 -31.94 25.07 28.36
#